data_4ec57361f1d920fb4dfe05c729fb4c44
#
_entry.id   4ec57361f1d920fb4dfe05c729fb4c44
#
_cell.length_a   1.000
_cell.length_b   1.000
_cell.length_c   1.000
_cell.angle_alpha   90.00
_cell.angle_beta   90.00
_cell.angle_gamma   90.00
#
_symmetry.space_group_name_H-M   'P 1'
#
loop_
_entity.id
_entity.type
_entity.pdbx_description
1 polymer ?
#
loop_
_entity_poly.entity_id
_entity_poly.type
_entity_poly.pdbx_seq_one_letter_code
_entity_poly.pdbx_strand_id
1 'polypeptide(L)' 'RDRTSTIFPDSWSDDKIIESIKAVGDSSPIGVRTSDGAMLYRETIDGVQIEVIKIGDTVTSGYPTGSVKTGLLPGFNSLE' A
#
# COMPACT_ATOMS: atom_id res chain seq x y z
N ARG A 1 17.40 -13.16 4.99
CA ARG A 1 17.03 -12.03 5.17
C ARG A 1 16.37 -11.81 6.41
N ASP A 2 16.53 -10.95 7.07
CA ASP A 2 15.91 -10.73 8.24
C ASP A 2 15.06 -9.62 8.15
N ARG A 3 14.07 -9.73 7.41
CA ARG A 3 13.10 -8.77 7.30
C ARG A 3 12.29 -8.70 8.50
N THR A 4 11.70 -7.65 8.71
CA THR A 4 10.75 -7.54 9.76
C THR A 4 9.45 -8.17 9.34
N SER A 5 8.41 -7.91 10.06
CA SER A 5 7.19 -8.65 9.92
C SER A 5 6.36 -8.30 8.70
N THR A 6 6.61 -7.19 8.05
CA THR A 6 5.73 -6.78 6.96
C THR A 6 6.25 -7.30 5.65
N ILE A 7 6.15 -8.59 5.43
CA ILE A 7 6.58 -9.22 4.21
C ILE A 7 5.40 -9.93 3.58
N PHE A 8 5.49 -10.11 2.26
CA PHE A 8 4.44 -10.81 1.53
C PHE A 8 4.55 -12.31 1.76
N PRO A 9 3.44 -13.04 1.53
CA PRO A 9 3.48 -14.49 1.72
C PRO A 9 4.54 -15.16 0.85
N ASP A 10 5.13 -16.22 1.36
CA ASP A 10 6.15 -16.94 0.63
C ASP A 10 5.61 -17.54 -0.66
N SER A 11 4.31 -17.80 -0.73
CA SER A 11 3.71 -18.38 -1.92
C SER A 11 3.59 -17.37 -3.07
N TRP A 12 3.82 -16.08 -2.81
CA TRP A 12 3.71 -15.07 -3.85
C TRP A 12 5.05 -14.93 -4.56
N SER A 13 5.02 -14.98 -5.88
CA SER A 13 6.21 -14.71 -6.67
C SER A 13 6.52 -13.23 -6.66
N ASP A 14 7.72 -12.88 -7.06
CA ASP A 14 8.09 -11.47 -7.17
C ASP A 14 7.19 -10.75 -8.15
N ASP A 15 6.82 -11.41 -9.26
CA ASP A 15 5.93 -10.80 -10.23
C ASP A 15 4.57 -10.52 -9.63
N LYS A 16 4.05 -11.44 -8.81
CA LYS A 16 2.76 -11.23 -8.17
C LYS A 16 2.82 -10.06 -7.20
N ILE A 17 3.90 -9.94 -6.45
CA ILE A 17 4.07 -8.83 -5.53
C ILE A 17 4.08 -7.51 -6.28
N ILE A 18 4.85 -7.43 -7.35
CA ILE A 18 4.96 -6.20 -8.12
C ILE A 18 3.62 -5.84 -8.75
N GLU A 19 2.94 -6.82 -9.34
CA GLU A 19 1.66 -6.56 -9.97
C GLU A 19 0.60 -6.16 -8.96
N SER A 20 0.64 -6.76 -7.78
CA SER A 20 -0.30 -6.40 -6.73
C SER A 20 -0.10 -4.97 -6.26
N ILE A 21 1.15 -4.56 -6.08
CA ILE A 21 1.44 -3.18 -5.69
C ILE A 21 0.96 -2.21 -6.76
N LYS A 22 1.18 -2.54 -8.03
CA LYS A 22 0.70 -1.68 -9.11
C LYS A 22 -0.81 -1.62 -9.15
N ALA A 23 -1.48 -2.74 -8.93
CA ALA A 23 -2.93 -2.77 -8.94
C ALA A 23 -3.50 -1.92 -7.80
N VAL A 24 -2.90 -2.00 -6.62
CA VAL A 24 -3.34 -1.17 -5.49
C VAL A 24 -3.09 0.30 -5.81
N GLY A 25 -1.96 0.62 -6.39
CA GLY A 25 -1.64 2.00 -6.75
C GLY A 25 -2.50 2.56 -7.86
N ASP A 26 -3.17 1.69 -8.63
CA ASP A 26 -4.10 2.12 -9.67
C ASP A 26 -5.54 2.21 -9.18
N SER A 27 -5.78 1.82 -7.94
CA SER A 27 -7.11 1.92 -7.37
C SER A 27 -7.38 3.36 -6.92
N SER A 28 -8.53 3.59 -6.32
CA SER A 28 -8.84 4.94 -5.82
C SER A 28 -8.10 5.19 -4.52
N PRO A 29 -7.48 6.36 -4.36
CA PRO A 29 -6.79 6.66 -3.10
C PRO A 29 -7.78 6.85 -1.97
N ILE A 30 -7.34 6.52 -0.76
CA ILE A 30 -8.17 6.67 0.42
C ILE A 30 -7.73 7.85 1.29
N GLY A 31 -6.56 8.40 1.04
CA GLY A 31 -6.07 9.51 1.82
C GLY A 31 -5.00 10.29 1.08
N VAL A 32 -4.72 11.48 1.59
CA VAL A 32 -3.70 12.35 1.00
C VAL A 32 -2.89 12.99 2.12
N ARG A 33 -1.59 13.08 1.90
CA ARG A 33 -0.71 13.81 2.81
C ARG A 33 -0.38 15.15 2.18
N THR A 34 -0.88 16.23 2.78
CA THR A 34 -0.80 17.53 2.15
C THR A 34 0.60 18.12 2.19
N SER A 35 1.47 17.62 3.06
CA SER A 35 2.82 18.18 3.16
C SER A 35 3.62 17.94 1.89
N ASP A 36 3.37 16.86 1.15
CA ASP A 36 4.11 16.56 -0.07
C ASP A 36 3.20 16.03 -1.17
N GLY A 37 1.90 15.99 -0.95
CA GLY A 37 0.98 15.53 -1.97
C GLY A 37 0.92 14.02 -2.12
N ALA A 38 1.51 13.28 -1.20
CA ALA A 38 1.49 11.82 -1.29
C ALA A 38 0.06 11.31 -1.14
N MET A 39 -0.26 10.27 -1.92
CA MET A 39 -1.58 9.64 -1.87
C MET A 39 -1.43 8.24 -1.31
N LEU A 40 -2.39 7.85 -0.47
CA LEU A 40 -2.40 6.53 0.15
C LEU A 40 -3.46 5.67 -0.49
N TYR A 41 -3.06 4.48 -0.89
CA TYR A 41 -3.95 3.48 -1.49
C TYR A 41 -3.93 2.24 -0.62
N ARG A 42 -5.08 1.57 -0.53
CA ARG A 42 -5.17 0.35 0.25
C ARG A 42 -6.20 -0.57 -0.38
N GLU A 43 -5.80 -1.79 -0.68
CA GLU A 43 -6.70 -2.81 -1.22
C GLU A 43 -6.28 -4.16 -0.67
N THR A 44 -7.20 -5.12 -0.72
CA THR A 44 -6.92 -6.48 -0.31
C THR A 44 -6.86 -7.36 -1.55
N ILE A 45 -5.75 -8.08 -1.72
CA ILE A 45 -5.57 -8.98 -2.85
C ILE A 45 -5.29 -10.36 -2.29
N ASP A 46 -6.15 -11.32 -2.65
CA ASP A 46 -6.00 -12.71 -2.20
C ASP A 46 -5.81 -12.81 -0.69
N GLY A 47 -6.57 -12.02 0.04
CA GLY A 47 -6.56 -12.05 1.50
C GLY A 47 -5.46 -11.24 2.14
N VAL A 48 -4.61 -10.59 1.35
CA VAL A 48 -3.51 -9.78 1.88
C VAL A 48 -3.84 -8.31 1.66
N GLN A 49 -3.93 -7.56 2.75
CA GLN A 49 -4.17 -6.12 2.65
C GLN A 49 -2.84 -5.43 2.35
N ILE A 50 -2.84 -4.62 1.31
CA ILE A 50 -1.63 -3.96 0.82
C ILE A 50 -1.85 -2.47 0.83
N GLU A 51 -0.87 -1.72 1.32
CA GLU A 51 -0.88 -0.27 1.25
C GLU A 51 0.20 0.20 0.29
N VAL A 52 -0.13 1.21 -0.49
CA VAL A 52 0.79 1.80 -1.45
C VAL A 52 0.74 3.31 -1.28
N ILE A 53 1.90 3.94 -1.28
CA ILE A 53 2.01 5.39 -1.22
C ILE A 53 2.65 5.87 -2.50
N LYS A 54 2.00 6.84 -3.14
CA LYS A 54 2.51 7.40 -4.40
C LYS A 54 2.60 8.91 -4.28
N ILE A 55 3.62 9.47 -4.91
CA ILE A 55 3.72 10.90 -5.11
C ILE A 55 3.70 11.10 -6.61
N GLY A 56 2.66 11.75 -7.12
CA GLY A 56 2.44 11.82 -8.56
C GLY A 56 2.26 10.41 -9.10
N ASP A 57 3.06 10.04 -10.08
CA ASP A 57 2.99 8.71 -10.67
C ASP A 57 4.04 7.76 -10.10
N THR A 58 4.77 8.20 -9.08
CA THR A 58 5.86 7.41 -8.54
C THR A 58 5.43 6.70 -7.27
N VAL A 59 5.58 5.37 -7.25
CA VAL A 59 5.35 4.58 -6.05
C VAL A 59 6.55 4.76 -5.14
N THR A 60 6.32 5.31 -3.97
CA THR A 60 7.40 5.51 -2.99
C THR A 60 7.44 4.42 -1.94
N SER A 61 6.31 3.74 -1.71
CA SER A 61 6.24 2.65 -0.74
C SER A 61 5.13 1.69 -1.16
N GLY A 62 5.34 0.42 -0.93
CA GLY A 62 4.32 -0.60 -1.13
C GLY A 62 4.62 -1.76 -0.22
N TYR A 63 3.64 -2.16 0.61
CA TYR A 63 3.90 -3.19 1.61
C TYR A 63 2.59 -3.80 2.09
N PRO A 64 2.65 -5.04 2.59
CA PRO A 64 1.48 -5.63 3.23
C PRO A 64 1.36 -5.07 4.65
N THR A 65 0.13 -4.90 5.11
CA THR A 65 -0.07 -4.32 6.43
C THR A 65 0.07 -5.33 7.57
N GLY A 66 0.05 -6.61 7.25
CA GLY A 66 0.14 -7.65 8.25
C GLY A 66 -1.19 -7.97 8.92
N SER A 67 -2.12 -7.06 8.91
CA SER A 67 -3.45 -7.27 9.48
C SER A 67 -4.38 -6.25 8.85
N VAL A 68 -5.69 -6.41 9.06
CA VAL A 68 -6.66 -5.48 8.50
C VAL A 68 -6.57 -4.17 9.25
N LYS A 69 -6.31 -3.09 8.54
CA LYS A 69 -6.30 -1.75 9.09
C LYS A 69 -7.47 -0.97 8.57
N THR A 70 -8.03 -0.09 9.40
CA THR A 70 -9.16 0.70 9.00
C THR A 70 -8.90 2.20 9.06
N GLY A 71 -7.79 2.63 9.65
CA GLY A 71 -7.46 4.03 9.75
C GLY A 71 -6.41 4.45 8.75
N LEU A 72 -6.11 5.72 8.71
CA LEU A 72 -5.07 6.25 7.84
C LEU A 72 -3.76 6.34 8.59
N LEU A 73 -2.68 6.36 7.84
CA LEU A 73 -1.36 6.57 8.42
C LEU A 73 -1.25 7.99 8.96
N PRO A 74 -0.37 8.22 9.94
CA PRO A 74 -0.17 9.58 10.45
C PRO A 74 0.20 10.54 9.33
N GLY A 75 -0.38 11.71 9.37
CA GLY A 75 -0.14 12.74 8.36
C GLY A 75 -1.05 12.68 7.16
N PHE A 76 -1.82 11.61 6.99
CA PHE A 76 -2.75 11.50 5.88
C PHE A 76 -4.14 11.94 6.31
N ASN A 77 -4.84 12.61 5.39
CA ASN A 77 -6.22 13.03 5.59
C ASN A 77 -7.13 12.21 4.71
N SER A 78 -8.31 11.91 5.22
CA SER A 78 -9.28 11.12 4.48
C SER A 78 -9.75 11.85 3.23
N LEU A 79 -9.92 11.13 2.14
CA LEU A 79 -10.49 11.66 0.91
C LEU A 79 -11.99 11.39 0.81
N GLU A 80 -12.57 10.83 1.84
CA GLU A 80 -14.02 10.56 1.84
C GLU A 80 -14.79 11.58 2.60
#